data_930fe8b7688e8684fa3b02d6f8492c14
#
_entry.id   930fe8b7688e8684fa3b02d6f8492c14
#
_cell.length_a   1.000
_cell.length_b   1.000
_cell.length_c   1.000
_cell.angle_alpha   90.00
_cell.angle_beta   90.00
_cell.angle_gamma   90.00
#
_symmetry.space_group_name_H-M   'P 1'
#
loop_
_entity.id
_entity.type
_entity.pdbx_description
1 polymer ?
#
loop_
_entity_poly.entity_id
_entity_poly.type
_entity_poly.pdbx_seq_one_letter_code
_entity_poly.pdbx_strand_id
1 'polypeptide(L)'
;MMRHILALALLLPCGAHAQSAVDRTKPPALPAAPRMVLPTVASSRLGNGIALRVVRQHELPLVQVTMTVAGGSRLDGAEPGVASFMARMLTEGAGGRDANTLQSELAFLGATLSAGTTWDAFVVSLNVPKRSLGAALELMADVVQRPAFASTDVHRQRALRAAGILQRRDQPNALASLAFNTLVFPAGHPYHNPVDGDSASTARLDSARIRAFHVRTFVPSRAKFFVVGDIEAAEAATLIGARFGTWSAEAPPVVMQPVTLTPRRNAANTILLIDKPGAAQSVINIGAPGVSRLSADYAPLVVMNTLLGESFSSRLNSNLRETKGYTYGIGSQFDWSPVPGAFRIGSGVRTDVTDSSLIEIFREVKSLQDTRVDATELARGKAYVALAVPGDFETNGQIAGQLVGLDAFGLPLTSISEFITRVNAVTAADVQRVARTYLPANRATIVIVGDLAKIRAGIAALKLGPITELDAAAVTK
;
A
#
# COMPACT_ATOMS: atom_id res chain seq x y z
N MET A 1 92.64 2.85 0.99
CA MET A 1 91.88 4.13 0.80
C MET A 1 90.41 3.80 0.86
N MET A 2 89.80 4.01 1.98
CA MET A 2 88.41 3.66 2.29
C MET A 2 87.57 4.96 2.34
N ARG A 3 86.61 5.12 1.43
CA ARG A 3 85.67 6.25 1.40
C ARG A 3 84.37 5.88 2.09
N HIS A 4 84.09 6.47 3.25
CA HIS A 4 82.86 6.36 3.96
C HIS A 4 81.82 7.26 3.31
N ILE A 5 80.68 6.69 2.86
CA ILE A 5 79.50 7.44 2.44
C ILE A 5 78.53 7.44 3.62
N LEU A 6 78.32 8.63 4.15
CA LEU A 6 77.34 8.88 5.21
C LEU A 6 75.97 9.07 4.57
N ALA A 7 75.05 8.16 4.77
CA ALA A 7 73.67 8.31 4.35
C ALA A 7 72.85 9.06 5.43
N LEU A 8 72.48 10.29 5.13
CA LEU A 8 71.60 11.10 5.96
C LEU A 8 70.14 10.72 5.72
N ALA A 9 69.51 9.99 6.65
CA ALA A 9 68.11 9.65 6.59
C ALA A 9 67.26 10.88 7.05
N LEU A 10 66.54 11.50 6.13
CA LEU A 10 65.50 12.49 6.42
C LEU A 10 64.30 11.82 7.05
N LEU A 11 64.14 11.95 8.36
CA LEU A 11 62.88 11.66 9.07
C LEU A 11 61.90 12.82 8.83
N LEU A 12 60.96 12.62 7.89
CA LEU A 12 59.77 13.48 7.79
C LEU A 12 58.82 13.12 8.95
N PRO A 13 58.38 14.07 9.76
CA PRO A 13 57.36 13.82 10.75
C PRO A 13 56.03 13.58 10.00
N CYS A 14 55.54 12.31 9.97
CA CYS A 14 54.15 12.02 9.68
C CYS A 14 53.30 12.65 10.78
N GLY A 15 52.74 13.82 10.52
CA GLY A 15 51.73 14.42 11.39
C GLY A 15 50.56 13.47 11.47
N ALA A 16 50.51 12.67 12.56
CA ALA A 16 49.31 11.96 12.92
C ALA A 16 48.23 13.02 13.21
N HIS A 17 47.36 13.26 12.24
CA HIS A 17 46.11 13.95 12.49
C HIS A 17 45.31 13.04 13.42
N ALA A 18 45.40 13.26 14.73
CA ALA A 18 44.51 12.64 15.70
C ALA A 18 43.08 13.03 15.28
N GLN A 19 42.33 12.10 14.73
CA GLN A 19 40.89 12.28 14.55
C GLN A 19 40.35 12.62 15.94
N SER A 20 39.75 13.81 16.07
CA SER A 20 39.07 14.20 17.29
C SER A 20 38.10 13.08 17.67
N ALA A 21 38.19 12.60 18.90
CA ALA A 21 37.31 11.53 19.39
C ALA A 21 35.87 11.95 19.13
N VAL A 22 35.15 11.13 18.37
CA VAL A 22 33.74 11.39 18.06
C VAL A 22 32.97 11.42 19.38
N ASP A 23 32.37 12.56 19.68
CA ASP A 23 31.49 12.68 20.86
C ASP A 23 30.22 11.86 20.64
N ARG A 24 30.21 10.65 21.20
CA ARG A 24 29.08 9.71 21.09
C ARG A 24 27.90 10.06 22.00
N THR A 25 28.00 11.12 22.79
CA THR A 25 26.90 11.62 23.64
C THR A 25 25.95 12.51 22.86
N LYS A 26 26.37 12.97 21.68
CA LYS A 26 25.55 13.81 20.79
C LYS A 26 25.41 13.14 19.42
N PRO A 27 24.21 13.15 18.83
CA PRO A 27 24.08 12.72 17.45
C PRO A 27 24.93 13.63 16.54
N PRO A 28 25.53 13.09 15.47
CA PRO A 28 26.27 13.92 14.52
C PRO A 28 25.35 14.99 13.93
N ALA A 29 25.90 16.18 13.72
CA ALA A 29 25.17 17.23 13.00
C ALA A 29 24.81 16.72 11.60
N LEU A 30 23.53 16.64 11.30
CA LEU A 30 23.08 16.30 9.97
C LEU A 30 23.40 17.45 9.01
N PRO A 31 23.91 17.17 7.81
CA PRO A 31 24.02 18.17 6.76
C PRO A 31 22.64 18.73 6.41
N ALA A 32 22.59 19.90 5.79
CA ALA A 32 21.33 20.40 5.25
C ALA A 32 20.70 19.34 4.33
N ALA A 33 19.40 19.13 4.45
CA ALA A 33 18.69 18.15 3.62
C ALA A 33 18.97 18.46 2.12
N PRO A 34 19.40 17.46 1.33
CA PRO A 34 19.65 17.69 -0.08
C PRO A 34 18.37 18.15 -0.78
N ARG A 35 18.53 19.11 -1.70
CA ARG A 35 17.39 19.55 -2.51
C ARG A 35 16.98 18.41 -3.43
N MET A 36 15.76 17.91 -3.25
CA MET A 36 15.23 16.87 -4.12
C MET A 36 15.00 17.41 -5.53
N VAL A 37 15.55 16.72 -6.52
CA VAL A 37 15.28 16.97 -7.94
C VAL A 37 14.37 15.85 -8.44
N LEU A 38 13.14 16.19 -8.80
CA LEU A 38 12.20 15.23 -9.36
C LEU A 38 12.60 14.87 -10.80
N PRO A 39 12.46 13.60 -11.22
CA PRO A 39 12.76 13.19 -12.57
C PRO A 39 11.78 13.84 -13.57
N THR A 40 12.25 14.07 -14.80
CA THR A 40 11.41 14.54 -15.89
C THR A 40 10.55 13.41 -16.41
N VAL A 41 9.22 13.64 -16.53
CA VAL A 41 8.26 12.69 -17.08
C VAL A 41 7.90 13.09 -18.51
N ALA A 42 8.31 12.28 -19.49
CA ALA A 42 7.84 12.41 -20.86
C ALA A 42 6.46 11.76 -20.98
N SER A 43 5.50 12.47 -21.54
CA SER A 43 4.11 12.01 -21.70
C SER A 43 3.72 11.96 -23.16
N SER A 44 3.13 10.83 -23.59
CA SER A 44 2.61 10.63 -24.95
C SER A 44 1.37 9.75 -24.92
N ARG A 45 0.78 9.51 -26.10
CA ARG A 45 -0.33 8.56 -26.31
C ARG A 45 -0.07 7.72 -27.55
N LEU A 46 -0.47 6.46 -27.49
CA LEU A 46 -0.54 5.59 -28.66
C LEU A 46 -1.78 5.94 -29.51
N GLY A 47 -1.79 5.47 -30.75
CA GLY A 47 -2.91 5.73 -31.69
C GLY A 47 -4.28 5.22 -31.21
N ASN A 48 -4.30 4.19 -30.38
CA ASN A 48 -5.52 3.64 -29.75
C ASN A 48 -5.89 4.31 -28.40
N GLY A 49 -5.24 5.43 -28.05
CA GLY A 49 -5.57 6.24 -26.88
C GLY A 49 -4.85 5.87 -25.59
N ILE A 50 -4.09 4.77 -25.54
CA ILE A 50 -3.31 4.38 -24.36
C ILE A 50 -2.32 5.49 -23.99
N ALA A 51 -2.36 5.98 -22.75
CA ALA A 51 -1.42 6.96 -22.26
C ALA A 51 -0.10 6.29 -21.87
N LEU A 52 1.02 6.95 -22.21
CA LEU A 52 2.37 6.51 -21.90
C LEU A 52 3.11 7.61 -21.13
N ARG A 53 3.70 7.26 -20.01
CA ARG A 53 4.58 8.12 -19.21
C ARG A 53 5.93 7.45 -19.08
N VAL A 54 7.00 8.16 -19.42
CA VAL A 54 8.35 7.62 -19.41
C VAL A 54 9.25 8.50 -18.54
N VAL A 55 9.99 7.85 -17.65
CA VAL A 55 11.07 8.44 -16.86
C VAL A 55 12.36 7.74 -17.23
N ARG A 56 13.32 8.49 -17.73
CA ARG A 56 14.64 7.99 -18.08
C ARG A 56 15.53 7.88 -16.84
N GLN A 57 16.11 6.67 -16.62
CA GLN A 57 17.04 6.36 -15.55
C GLN A 57 18.12 5.42 -16.08
N HIS A 58 19.36 5.91 -16.21
CA HIS A 58 20.46 5.18 -16.85
C HIS A 58 21.46 4.55 -15.88
N GLU A 59 21.20 4.62 -14.58
CA GLU A 59 22.14 4.11 -13.57
C GLU A 59 22.35 2.60 -13.68
N LEU A 60 21.28 1.87 -14.02
CA LEU A 60 21.31 0.43 -14.26
C LEU A 60 20.66 0.11 -15.61
N PRO A 61 21.14 -0.91 -16.36
CA PRO A 61 20.55 -1.31 -17.63
C PRO A 61 19.26 -2.13 -17.41
N LEU A 62 18.34 -1.60 -16.61
CA LEU A 62 17.06 -2.20 -16.25
C LEU A 62 15.91 -1.29 -16.69
N VAL A 63 14.80 -1.90 -17.06
CA VAL A 63 13.56 -1.19 -17.39
C VAL A 63 12.41 -1.79 -16.60
N GLN A 64 11.70 -0.93 -15.88
CA GLN A 64 10.44 -1.21 -15.23
C GLN A 64 9.31 -0.73 -16.13
N VAL A 65 8.39 -1.63 -16.51
CA VAL A 65 7.17 -1.31 -17.24
C VAL A 65 5.99 -1.66 -16.34
N THR A 66 5.22 -0.68 -15.95
CA THR A 66 4.00 -0.88 -15.17
C THR A 66 2.81 -0.43 -15.99
N MET A 67 1.90 -1.36 -16.27
CA MET A 67 0.61 -1.08 -16.89
C MET A 67 -0.47 -1.05 -15.82
N THR A 68 -1.29 -0.02 -15.82
CA THR A 68 -2.50 0.03 -15.00
C THR A 68 -3.74 -0.02 -15.90
N VAL A 69 -4.78 -0.72 -15.43
CA VAL A 69 -6.12 -0.67 -16.03
C VAL A 69 -7.09 -0.22 -14.94
N ALA A 70 -7.77 0.91 -15.18
CA ALA A 70 -8.66 1.50 -14.18
C ALA A 70 -9.88 0.60 -13.89
N GLY A 71 -10.24 0.47 -12.61
CA GLY A 71 -11.47 -0.21 -12.17
C GLY A 71 -11.26 -1.21 -11.03
N GLY A 72 -10.33 -2.15 -11.17
CA GLY A 72 -10.07 -3.14 -10.11
C GLY A 72 -11.32 -3.90 -9.64
N SER A 73 -11.37 -4.29 -8.37
CA SER A 73 -12.52 -5.00 -7.80
C SER A 73 -13.78 -4.14 -7.64
N ARG A 74 -13.71 -2.82 -7.83
CA ARG A 74 -14.91 -1.98 -7.99
C ARG A 74 -15.80 -2.41 -9.16
N LEU A 75 -15.26 -3.19 -10.09
CA LEU A 75 -15.98 -3.71 -11.25
C LEU A 75 -16.57 -5.10 -11.02
N ASP A 76 -16.38 -5.70 -9.87
CA ASP A 76 -16.87 -7.05 -9.52
C ASP A 76 -18.41 -7.18 -9.63
N GLY A 77 -19.15 -6.10 -9.32
CA GLY A 77 -20.60 -6.11 -9.35
C GLY A 77 -21.18 -7.17 -8.38
N ALA A 78 -21.96 -8.09 -8.95
CA ALA A 78 -22.58 -9.18 -8.20
C ALA A 78 -21.64 -10.39 -7.95
N GLU A 79 -20.40 -10.33 -8.39
CA GLU A 79 -19.42 -11.43 -8.29
C GLU A 79 -18.16 -11.00 -7.55
N PRO A 80 -18.23 -10.74 -6.21
CA PRO A 80 -17.06 -10.30 -5.43
C PRO A 80 -15.86 -11.21 -5.67
N GLY A 81 -14.68 -10.61 -5.92
CA GLY A 81 -13.44 -11.34 -6.13
C GLY A 81 -13.18 -11.81 -7.56
N VAL A 82 -14.07 -11.56 -8.53
CA VAL A 82 -13.82 -11.94 -9.93
C VAL A 82 -12.62 -11.18 -10.51
N ALA A 83 -12.47 -9.89 -10.19
CA ALA A 83 -11.35 -9.07 -10.62
C ALA A 83 -10.00 -9.62 -10.14
N SER A 84 -9.89 -9.92 -8.86
CA SER A 84 -8.64 -10.44 -8.29
C SER A 84 -8.33 -11.85 -8.80
N PHE A 85 -9.37 -12.66 -8.99
CA PHE A 85 -9.18 -14.00 -9.56
C PHE A 85 -8.72 -13.93 -11.02
N MET A 86 -9.35 -13.10 -11.82
CA MET A 86 -8.96 -12.88 -13.21
C MET A 86 -7.52 -12.35 -13.31
N ALA A 87 -7.15 -11.34 -12.50
CA ALA A 87 -5.80 -10.80 -12.47
C ALA A 87 -4.75 -11.88 -12.11
N ARG A 88 -5.05 -12.74 -11.13
CA ARG A 88 -4.21 -13.89 -10.78
C ARG A 88 -4.04 -14.85 -11.95
N MET A 89 -5.11 -15.09 -12.70
CA MET A 89 -5.09 -16.03 -13.83
C MET A 89 -4.34 -15.52 -15.05
N LEU A 90 -4.02 -14.22 -15.16
CA LEU A 90 -3.28 -13.67 -16.30
C LEU A 90 -1.91 -14.34 -16.49
N THR A 91 -1.23 -14.71 -15.40
CA THR A 91 0.09 -15.33 -15.42
C THR A 91 0.07 -16.86 -15.38
N GLU A 92 -1.11 -17.48 -15.42
CA GLU A 92 -1.30 -18.93 -15.43
C GLU A 92 -1.30 -19.53 -16.86
N GLY A 93 -0.79 -18.77 -17.82
CA GLY A 93 -0.62 -19.14 -19.23
C GLY A 93 -1.18 -18.07 -20.17
N ALA A 94 -0.49 -17.82 -21.29
CA ALA A 94 -0.85 -16.80 -22.26
C ALA A 94 -0.17 -17.06 -23.61
N GLY A 95 -0.79 -16.60 -24.71
CA GLY A 95 -0.20 -16.65 -26.06
C GLY A 95 0.12 -18.08 -26.53
N GLY A 96 -0.65 -19.08 -26.11
CA GLY A 96 -0.41 -20.49 -26.43
C GLY A 96 0.59 -21.21 -25.48
N ARG A 97 1.13 -20.49 -24.47
CA ARG A 97 2.02 -21.04 -23.45
C ARG A 97 1.22 -21.43 -22.21
N ASP A 98 1.60 -22.52 -21.56
CA ASP A 98 1.16 -22.79 -20.18
C ASP A 98 1.96 -21.96 -19.15
N ALA A 99 1.60 -22.07 -17.87
CA ALA A 99 2.22 -21.29 -16.79
C ALA A 99 3.73 -21.58 -16.67
N ASN A 100 4.15 -22.83 -16.79
CA ASN A 100 5.56 -23.23 -16.63
C ASN A 100 6.42 -22.72 -17.79
N THR A 101 5.94 -22.83 -19.01
CA THR A 101 6.60 -22.32 -20.22
C THR A 101 6.74 -20.81 -20.14
N LEU A 102 5.67 -20.09 -19.77
CA LEU A 102 5.70 -18.64 -19.60
C LEU A 102 6.74 -18.22 -18.55
N GLN A 103 6.75 -18.87 -17.39
CA GLN A 103 7.71 -18.55 -16.33
C GLN A 103 9.15 -18.88 -16.73
N SER A 104 9.38 -19.98 -17.48
CA SER A 104 10.71 -20.36 -17.97
C SER A 104 11.24 -19.36 -18.99
N GLU A 105 10.40 -18.88 -19.92
CA GLU A 105 10.79 -17.86 -20.89
C GLU A 105 11.11 -16.52 -20.20
N LEU A 106 10.29 -16.10 -19.22
CA LEU A 106 10.56 -14.90 -18.40
C LEU A 106 11.91 -15.03 -17.67
N ALA A 107 12.15 -16.17 -17.02
CA ALA A 107 13.40 -16.42 -16.30
C ALA A 107 14.62 -16.40 -17.25
N PHE A 108 14.50 -16.97 -18.45
CA PHE A 108 15.56 -16.94 -19.47
C PHE A 108 15.90 -15.50 -19.91
N LEU A 109 14.90 -14.61 -19.98
CA LEU A 109 15.08 -13.20 -20.29
C LEU A 109 15.60 -12.38 -19.10
N GLY A 110 15.72 -12.96 -17.90
CA GLY A 110 15.99 -12.24 -16.65
C GLY A 110 14.86 -11.31 -16.24
N ALA A 111 13.65 -11.60 -16.69
CA ALA A 111 12.46 -10.78 -16.47
C ALA A 111 11.60 -11.31 -15.32
N THR A 112 10.96 -10.38 -14.60
CA THR A 112 9.91 -10.68 -13.64
C THR A 112 8.62 -10.02 -14.09
N LEU A 113 7.56 -10.81 -14.27
CA LEU A 113 6.23 -10.35 -14.63
C LEU A 113 5.23 -10.73 -13.53
N SER A 114 4.45 -9.77 -13.09
CA SER A 114 3.40 -9.97 -12.09
C SER A 114 2.11 -9.27 -12.52
N ALA A 115 0.98 -9.82 -12.09
CA ALA A 115 -0.33 -9.21 -12.28
C ALA A 115 -1.13 -9.28 -10.98
N GLY A 116 -1.87 -8.21 -10.69
CA GLY A 116 -2.67 -8.10 -9.49
C GLY A 116 -3.77 -7.05 -9.64
N THR A 117 -4.57 -6.92 -8.59
CA THR A 117 -5.62 -5.89 -8.53
C THR A 117 -5.73 -5.31 -7.13
N THR A 118 -6.17 -4.07 -7.09
CA THR A 118 -6.67 -3.37 -5.90
C THR A 118 -8.17 -3.14 -6.05
N TRP A 119 -8.78 -2.39 -5.17
CA TRP A 119 -10.17 -1.95 -5.38
C TRP A 119 -10.32 -1.08 -6.64
N ASP A 120 -9.32 -0.27 -6.99
CA ASP A 120 -9.46 0.80 -7.99
C ASP A 120 -8.72 0.54 -9.31
N ALA A 121 -7.82 -0.42 -9.37
CA ALA A 121 -7.02 -0.71 -10.55
C ALA A 121 -6.53 -2.15 -10.63
N PHE A 122 -6.33 -2.63 -11.85
CA PHE A 122 -5.44 -3.75 -12.15
C PHE A 122 -4.04 -3.20 -12.40
N VAL A 123 -3.03 -3.96 -12.01
CA VAL A 123 -1.62 -3.62 -12.22
C VAL A 123 -0.93 -4.83 -12.83
N VAL A 124 -0.29 -4.64 -13.99
CA VAL A 124 0.62 -5.61 -14.60
C VAL A 124 2.00 -4.98 -14.63
N SER A 125 2.96 -5.64 -14.01
CA SER A 125 4.30 -5.09 -13.77
C SER A 125 5.36 -6.00 -14.33
N LEU A 126 6.25 -5.47 -15.16
CA LEU A 126 7.37 -6.13 -15.79
C LEU A 126 8.66 -5.41 -15.40
N ASN A 127 9.60 -6.13 -14.79
CA ASN A 127 10.97 -5.66 -14.59
C ASN A 127 11.92 -6.53 -15.42
N VAL A 128 12.82 -5.91 -16.21
CA VAL A 128 13.61 -6.65 -17.18
C VAL A 128 14.90 -5.92 -17.54
N PRO A 129 16.01 -6.64 -17.81
CA PRO A 129 17.21 -6.06 -18.43
C PRO A 129 16.88 -5.42 -19.80
N LYS A 130 17.42 -4.24 -20.07
CA LYS A 130 17.17 -3.49 -21.33
C LYS A 130 17.33 -4.36 -22.57
N ARG A 131 18.38 -5.20 -22.64
CA ARG A 131 18.65 -6.10 -23.78
C ARG A 131 17.52 -7.08 -24.09
N SER A 132 16.71 -7.43 -23.11
CA SER A 132 15.60 -8.40 -23.22
C SER A 132 14.23 -7.74 -23.29
N LEU A 133 14.14 -6.39 -23.24
CA LEU A 133 12.88 -5.65 -23.14
C LEU A 133 11.89 -5.97 -24.25
N GLY A 134 12.34 -6.04 -25.51
CA GLY A 134 11.47 -6.30 -26.64
C GLY A 134 10.78 -7.67 -26.57
N ALA A 135 11.52 -8.74 -26.21
CA ALA A 135 10.98 -10.08 -26.03
C ALA A 135 10.08 -10.18 -24.79
N ALA A 136 10.45 -9.54 -23.68
CA ALA A 136 9.65 -9.54 -22.46
C ALA A 136 8.34 -8.76 -22.63
N LEU A 137 8.33 -7.68 -23.42
CA LEU A 137 7.11 -6.95 -23.77
C LEU A 137 6.15 -7.78 -24.64
N GLU A 138 6.67 -8.71 -25.43
CA GLU A 138 5.84 -9.66 -26.16
C GLU A 138 5.10 -10.61 -25.20
N LEU A 139 5.81 -11.17 -24.21
CA LEU A 139 5.18 -11.99 -23.17
C LEU A 139 4.16 -11.20 -22.36
N MET A 140 4.48 -9.95 -22.01
CA MET A 140 3.53 -9.07 -21.31
C MET A 140 2.28 -8.78 -22.15
N ALA A 141 2.44 -8.59 -23.47
CA ALA A 141 1.31 -8.38 -24.38
C ALA A 141 0.43 -9.64 -24.47
N ASP A 142 1.02 -10.83 -24.50
CA ASP A 142 0.27 -12.08 -24.44
C ASP A 142 -0.52 -12.24 -23.17
N VAL A 143 0.09 -11.96 -22.03
CA VAL A 143 -0.56 -12.00 -20.71
C VAL A 143 -1.74 -11.03 -20.64
N VAL A 144 -1.60 -9.84 -21.20
CA VAL A 144 -2.64 -8.80 -21.16
C VAL A 144 -3.77 -9.06 -22.18
N GLN A 145 -3.42 -9.48 -23.40
CA GLN A 145 -4.36 -9.52 -24.53
C GLN A 145 -4.86 -10.93 -24.83
N ARG A 146 -4.06 -11.97 -24.54
CA ARG A 146 -4.33 -13.37 -24.93
C ARG A 146 -4.12 -14.35 -23.76
N PRO A 147 -4.69 -14.06 -22.55
CA PRO A 147 -4.58 -14.99 -21.42
C PRO A 147 -5.30 -16.30 -21.74
N ALA A 148 -4.72 -17.42 -21.33
CA ALA A 148 -5.24 -18.75 -21.63
C ALA A 148 -6.56 -19.05 -20.89
N PHE A 149 -6.63 -18.73 -19.60
CA PHE A 149 -7.74 -19.08 -18.72
C PHE A 149 -8.16 -20.54 -18.86
N ALA A 150 -7.18 -21.45 -18.90
CA ALA A 150 -7.42 -22.89 -19.05
C ALA A 150 -8.25 -23.43 -17.87
N SER A 151 -9.24 -24.28 -18.14
CA SER A 151 -10.16 -24.78 -17.11
C SER A 151 -9.46 -25.55 -15.99
N THR A 152 -8.39 -26.28 -16.31
CA THR A 152 -7.55 -27.00 -15.34
C THR A 152 -6.90 -26.06 -14.34
N ASP A 153 -6.36 -24.93 -14.83
CA ASP A 153 -5.70 -23.92 -13.99
C ASP A 153 -6.73 -23.12 -13.17
N VAL A 154 -7.86 -22.80 -13.77
CA VAL A 154 -9.00 -22.18 -13.07
C VAL A 154 -9.46 -23.07 -11.91
N HIS A 155 -9.62 -24.39 -12.13
CA HIS A 155 -9.99 -25.33 -11.08
C HIS A 155 -8.95 -25.37 -9.95
N ARG A 156 -7.67 -25.46 -10.30
CA ARG A 156 -6.56 -25.47 -9.34
C ARG A 156 -6.51 -24.18 -8.52
N GLN A 157 -6.54 -23.02 -9.17
CA GLN A 157 -6.47 -21.72 -8.49
C GLN A 157 -7.71 -21.42 -7.64
N ARG A 158 -8.91 -21.89 -8.06
CA ARG A 158 -10.14 -21.81 -7.28
C ARG A 158 -10.03 -22.63 -6.01
N ALA A 159 -9.51 -23.86 -6.07
CA ALA A 159 -9.28 -24.68 -4.89
C ALA A 159 -8.30 -24.05 -3.91
N LEU A 160 -7.19 -23.49 -4.42
CA LEU A 160 -6.21 -22.76 -3.60
C LEU A 160 -6.84 -21.53 -2.93
N ARG A 161 -7.64 -20.75 -3.66
CA ARG A 161 -8.34 -19.58 -3.08
C ARG A 161 -9.34 -19.99 -2.02
N ALA A 162 -10.15 -21.03 -2.26
CA ALA A 162 -11.11 -21.53 -1.28
C ALA A 162 -10.41 -21.99 0.00
N ALA A 163 -9.30 -22.71 -0.10
CA ALA A 163 -8.48 -23.08 1.06
C ALA A 163 -7.93 -21.85 1.79
N GLY A 164 -7.42 -20.84 1.07
CA GLY A 164 -6.94 -19.59 1.65
C GLY A 164 -8.05 -18.81 2.38
N ILE A 165 -9.27 -18.77 1.84
CA ILE A 165 -10.41 -18.13 2.51
C ILE A 165 -10.77 -18.85 3.80
N LEU A 166 -10.80 -20.21 3.80
CA LEU A 166 -11.02 -20.99 5.02
C LEU A 166 -9.94 -20.74 6.06
N GLN A 167 -8.67 -20.68 5.64
CA GLN A 167 -7.54 -20.42 6.53
C GLN A 167 -7.63 -19.04 7.21
N ARG A 168 -8.30 -18.04 6.59
CA ARG A 168 -8.51 -16.72 7.22
C ARG A 168 -9.26 -16.81 8.55
N ARG A 169 -10.09 -17.84 8.78
CA ARG A 169 -10.79 -18.08 10.05
C ARG A 169 -9.82 -18.29 11.22
N ASP A 170 -8.62 -18.77 10.90
CA ASP A 170 -7.56 -19.00 11.88
C ASP A 170 -6.59 -17.82 12.04
N GLN A 171 -6.78 -16.78 11.25
CA GLN A 171 -5.93 -15.59 11.25
C GLN A 171 -6.65 -14.38 11.89
N PRO A 172 -6.39 -14.05 13.16
CA PRO A 172 -7.07 -12.95 13.87
C PRO A 172 -6.99 -11.61 13.15
N ASN A 173 -5.83 -11.28 12.54
CA ASN A 173 -5.66 -10.05 11.78
C ASN A 173 -6.58 -9.98 10.54
N ALA A 174 -6.77 -11.10 9.84
CA ALA A 174 -7.65 -11.16 8.67
C ALA A 174 -9.12 -10.99 9.10
N LEU A 175 -9.54 -11.67 10.16
CA LEU A 175 -10.89 -11.55 10.74
C LEU A 175 -11.17 -10.11 11.17
N ALA A 176 -10.25 -9.49 11.92
CA ALA A 176 -10.39 -8.12 12.38
C ALA A 176 -10.51 -7.13 11.21
N SER A 177 -9.72 -7.32 10.16
CA SER A 177 -9.74 -6.44 8.98
C SER A 177 -11.02 -6.60 8.15
N LEU A 178 -11.49 -7.84 7.92
CA LEU A 178 -12.74 -8.11 7.23
C LEU A 178 -13.94 -7.51 7.97
N ALA A 179 -14.06 -7.79 9.26
CA ALA A 179 -15.13 -7.27 10.09
C ALA A 179 -15.10 -5.71 10.17
N PHE A 180 -13.93 -5.12 10.28
CA PHE A 180 -13.78 -3.67 10.29
C PHE A 180 -14.29 -3.05 8.98
N ASN A 181 -13.91 -3.58 7.82
CA ASN A 181 -14.34 -3.06 6.53
C ASN A 181 -15.86 -3.14 6.36
N THR A 182 -16.49 -4.27 6.71
CA THR A 182 -17.95 -4.44 6.62
C THR A 182 -18.73 -3.50 7.54
N LEU A 183 -18.14 -3.10 8.67
CA LEU A 183 -18.76 -2.15 9.60
C LEU A 183 -18.61 -0.70 9.13
N VAL A 184 -17.46 -0.33 8.57
CA VAL A 184 -17.16 1.04 8.12
C VAL A 184 -17.82 1.31 6.77
N PHE A 185 -17.76 0.36 5.83
CA PHE A 185 -18.33 0.52 4.51
C PHE A 185 -19.69 -0.18 4.41
N PRO A 186 -20.78 0.53 4.06
CA PRO A 186 -22.09 -0.09 3.94
C PRO A 186 -22.13 -1.09 2.78
N ALA A 187 -23.07 -2.04 2.83
CA ALA A 187 -23.31 -2.96 1.73
C ALA A 187 -23.57 -2.20 0.42
N GLY A 188 -22.96 -2.66 -0.68
CA GLY A 188 -22.96 -1.97 -1.96
C GLY A 188 -21.85 -0.92 -2.13
N HIS A 189 -21.14 -0.54 -1.06
CA HIS A 189 -19.92 0.24 -1.21
C HIS A 189 -18.80 -0.63 -1.81
N PRO A 190 -17.99 -0.14 -2.78
CA PRO A 190 -16.97 -0.97 -3.43
C PRO A 190 -15.92 -1.55 -2.46
N TYR A 191 -15.68 -0.91 -1.32
CA TYR A 191 -14.71 -1.37 -0.31
C TYR A 191 -15.33 -2.22 0.79
N HIS A 192 -16.63 -2.54 0.69
CA HIS A 192 -17.31 -3.41 1.66
C HIS A 192 -16.79 -4.84 1.59
N ASN A 193 -16.72 -5.39 0.38
CA ASN A 193 -16.24 -6.74 0.15
C ASN A 193 -14.72 -6.81 0.11
N PRO A 194 -14.10 -7.89 0.59
CA PRO A 194 -12.68 -8.10 0.39
C PRO A 194 -12.37 -8.22 -1.12
N VAL A 195 -11.21 -7.74 -1.52
CA VAL A 195 -10.75 -7.79 -2.93
C VAL A 195 -10.77 -9.22 -3.49
N ASP A 196 -10.50 -10.22 -2.64
CA ASP A 196 -10.52 -11.64 -3.04
C ASP A 196 -11.92 -12.28 -3.02
N GLY A 197 -12.95 -11.54 -2.65
CA GLY A 197 -14.29 -12.09 -2.51
C GLY A 197 -14.45 -13.03 -1.31
N ASP A 198 -15.46 -13.87 -1.40
CA ASP A 198 -15.86 -14.86 -0.37
C ASP A 198 -15.89 -16.29 -0.93
N SER A 199 -16.22 -17.26 -0.09
CA SER A 199 -16.30 -18.68 -0.47
C SER A 199 -17.39 -18.93 -1.51
N ALA A 200 -18.55 -18.28 -1.39
CA ALA A 200 -19.69 -18.48 -2.27
C ALA A 200 -19.43 -17.91 -3.67
N SER A 201 -18.87 -16.71 -3.76
CA SER A 201 -18.48 -16.10 -5.03
C SER A 201 -17.36 -16.88 -5.71
N THR A 202 -16.34 -17.31 -4.94
CA THR A 202 -15.21 -18.13 -5.44
C THR A 202 -15.71 -19.44 -6.06
N ALA A 203 -16.69 -20.11 -5.44
CA ALA A 203 -17.22 -21.38 -5.96
C ALA A 203 -17.86 -21.25 -7.36
N ARG A 204 -18.36 -20.06 -7.73
CA ARG A 204 -19.00 -19.80 -9.02
C ARG A 204 -18.03 -19.41 -10.15
N LEU A 205 -16.76 -19.12 -9.83
CA LEU A 205 -15.78 -18.70 -10.83
C LEU A 205 -15.40 -19.84 -11.77
N ASP A 206 -15.49 -19.59 -13.07
CA ASP A 206 -15.11 -20.50 -14.15
C ASP A 206 -14.42 -19.75 -15.28
N SER A 207 -13.84 -20.47 -16.25
CA SER A 207 -13.12 -19.90 -17.40
C SER A 207 -13.99 -18.94 -18.22
N ALA A 208 -15.28 -19.23 -18.37
CA ALA A 208 -16.17 -18.40 -19.17
C ALA A 208 -16.43 -17.04 -18.48
N ARG A 209 -16.69 -17.07 -17.17
CA ARG A 209 -16.92 -15.85 -16.37
C ARG A 209 -15.70 -14.94 -16.33
N ILE A 210 -14.53 -15.49 -16.06
CA ILE A 210 -13.31 -14.67 -16.00
C ILE A 210 -12.92 -14.13 -17.37
N ARG A 211 -13.14 -14.89 -18.46
CA ARG A 211 -12.92 -14.42 -19.82
C ARG A 211 -13.90 -13.29 -20.19
N ALA A 212 -15.17 -13.45 -19.89
CA ALA A 212 -16.18 -12.41 -20.12
C ALA A 212 -15.89 -11.15 -19.32
N PHE A 213 -15.38 -11.30 -18.09
CA PHE A 213 -14.95 -10.16 -17.28
C PHE A 213 -13.71 -9.48 -17.86
N HIS A 214 -12.68 -10.24 -18.25
CA HIS A 214 -11.46 -9.74 -18.87
C HIS A 214 -11.76 -8.89 -20.13
N VAL A 215 -12.52 -9.44 -21.08
CA VAL A 215 -12.85 -8.77 -22.36
C VAL A 215 -13.53 -7.41 -22.14
N ARG A 216 -14.35 -7.25 -21.10
CA ARG A 216 -15.04 -5.99 -20.77
C ARG A 216 -14.24 -5.02 -19.92
N THR A 217 -13.19 -5.50 -19.25
CA THR A 217 -12.41 -4.67 -18.30
C THR A 217 -11.04 -4.29 -18.84
N PHE A 218 -10.35 -5.21 -19.52
CA PHE A 218 -9.06 -4.97 -20.15
C PHE A 218 -9.27 -4.36 -21.55
N VAL A 219 -9.39 -3.04 -21.57
CA VAL A 219 -9.63 -2.25 -22.80
C VAL A 219 -8.64 -1.08 -22.89
N PRO A 220 -8.19 -0.71 -24.11
CA PRO A 220 -7.17 0.34 -24.28
C PRO A 220 -7.52 1.67 -23.61
N SER A 221 -8.80 2.07 -23.65
CA SER A 221 -9.27 3.34 -23.09
C SER A 221 -9.08 3.48 -21.58
N ARG A 222 -8.86 2.36 -20.86
CA ARG A 222 -8.59 2.32 -19.41
C ARG A 222 -7.13 2.08 -19.06
N ALA A 223 -6.33 1.74 -20.08
CA ALA A 223 -4.94 1.36 -19.88
C ALA A 223 -4.01 2.57 -19.88
N LYS A 224 -3.01 2.53 -19.03
CA LYS A 224 -1.91 3.47 -18.99
C LYS A 224 -0.61 2.72 -18.76
N PHE A 225 0.46 3.15 -19.40
CA PHE A 225 1.80 2.64 -19.18
C PHE A 225 2.69 3.66 -18.47
N PHE A 226 3.44 3.18 -17.49
CA PHE A 226 4.49 3.90 -16.77
C PHE A 226 5.79 3.11 -16.99
N VAL A 227 6.74 3.74 -17.67
CA VAL A 227 8.03 3.13 -18.02
C VAL A 227 9.13 3.92 -17.35
N VAL A 228 9.95 3.24 -16.56
CA VAL A 228 11.07 3.85 -15.84
C VAL A 228 12.31 3.01 -16.05
N GLY A 229 13.40 3.62 -16.47
CA GLY A 229 14.65 2.90 -16.62
C GLY A 229 15.56 3.42 -17.74
N ASP A 230 16.48 2.55 -18.17
CA ASP A 230 17.46 2.85 -19.23
C ASP A 230 16.79 2.80 -20.61
N ILE A 231 15.91 3.74 -20.87
CA ILE A 231 15.17 3.82 -22.13
C ILE A 231 14.79 5.28 -22.44
N GLU A 232 14.85 5.63 -23.73
CA GLU A 232 14.36 6.92 -24.23
C GLU A 232 12.85 6.86 -24.48
N ALA A 233 12.18 7.99 -24.34
CA ALA A 233 10.72 8.07 -24.50
C ALA A 233 10.23 7.64 -25.90
N ALA A 234 10.97 7.96 -26.96
CA ALA A 234 10.66 7.54 -28.32
C ALA A 234 10.83 6.04 -28.53
N GLU A 235 11.87 5.44 -27.94
CA GLU A 235 12.11 3.99 -27.95
C GLU A 235 10.97 3.25 -27.22
N ALA A 236 10.62 3.71 -26.02
CA ALA A 236 9.50 3.15 -25.26
C ALA A 236 8.18 3.22 -26.02
N ALA A 237 7.88 4.36 -26.65
CA ALA A 237 6.67 4.52 -27.48
C ALA A 237 6.65 3.56 -28.68
N THR A 238 7.80 3.36 -29.33
CA THR A 238 7.93 2.43 -30.47
C THR A 238 7.72 0.99 -30.00
N LEU A 239 8.39 0.54 -28.96
CA LEU A 239 8.32 -0.85 -28.46
C LEU A 239 6.94 -1.21 -27.93
N ILE A 240 6.33 -0.33 -27.12
CA ILE A 240 4.98 -0.52 -26.58
C ILE A 240 3.95 -0.40 -27.71
N GLY A 241 4.11 0.56 -28.60
CA GLY A 241 3.26 0.74 -29.78
C GLY A 241 3.22 -0.48 -30.70
N ALA A 242 4.36 -1.15 -30.90
CA ALA A 242 4.46 -2.37 -31.70
C ALA A 242 3.67 -3.56 -31.10
N ARG A 243 3.47 -3.60 -29.77
CA ARG A 243 2.77 -4.72 -29.08
C ARG A 243 1.34 -4.38 -28.66
N PHE A 244 1.05 -3.12 -28.35
CA PHE A 244 -0.24 -2.68 -27.83
C PHE A 244 -0.98 -1.68 -28.72
N GLY A 245 -0.35 -1.19 -29.80
CA GLY A 245 -0.94 -0.17 -30.67
C GLY A 245 -2.15 -0.65 -31.46
N THR A 246 -2.21 -1.95 -31.76
CA THR A 246 -3.34 -2.61 -32.44
C THR A 246 -4.37 -3.19 -31.48
N TRP A 247 -4.09 -3.16 -30.17
CA TRP A 247 -5.04 -3.64 -29.17
C TRP A 247 -6.33 -2.83 -29.23
N SER A 248 -7.46 -3.52 -29.37
CA SER A 248 -8.80 -2.94 -29.45
C SER A 248 -9.72 -3.55 -28.40
N ALA A 249 -10.83 -2.90 -28.12
CA ALA A 249 -11.87 -3.45 -27.26
C ALA A 249 -12.69 -4.49 -28.04
N GLU A 250 -12.79 -5.71 -27.50
CA GLU A 250 -13.58 -6.81 -28.08
C GLU A 250 -15.07 -6.72 -27.72
N ALA A 251 -15.37 -6.00 -26.61
CA ALA A 251 -16.75 -5.79 -26.16
C ALA A 251 -16.86 -4.38 -25.53
N PRO A 252 -18.10 -3.84 -25.41
CA PRO A 252 -18.32 -2.60 -24.66
C PRO A 252 -17.77 -2.69 -23.25
N PRO A 253 -16.98 -1.69 -22.82
CA PRO A 253 -16.37 -1.73 -21.48
C PRO A 253 -17.45 -1.61 -20.40
N VAL A 254 -17.22 -2.27 -19.25
CA VAL A 254 -18.05 -2.09 -18.05
C VAL A 254 -18.04 -0.62 -17.66
N VAL A 255 -19.22 -0.05 -17.44
CA VAL A 255 -19.33 1.36 -17.01
C VAL A 255 -18.95 1.43 -15.53
N MET A 256 -17.94 2.26 -15.20
CA MET A 256 -17.62 2.55 -13.80
C MET A 256 -18.68 3.49 -13.21
N GLN A 257 -19.45 2.96 -12.26
CA GLN A 257 -20.43 3.77 -11.57
C GLN A 257 -19.74 4.72 -10.56
N PRO A 258 -20.22 5.97 -10.42
CA PRO A 258 -19.79 6.83 -9.34
C PRO A 258 -20.11 6.19 -7.98
N VAL A 259 -19.18 6.30 -7.04
CA VAL A 259 -19.43 5.86 -5.66
C VAL A 259 -20.24 6.92 -4.95
N THR A 260 -21.53 6.65 -4.77
CA THR A 260 -22.48 7.56 -4.11
C THR A 260 -22.66 7.23 -2.63
N LEU A 261 -22.34 6.00 -2.23
CA LEU A 261 -22.41 5.56 -0.85
C LEU A 261 -21.23 6.14 -0.05
N THR A 262 -21.52 6.72 1.09
CA THR A 262 -20.50 7.22 2.02
C THR A 262 -20.21 6.18 3.11
N PRO A 263 -18.96 6.07 3.56
CA PRO A 263 -18.64 5.26 4.72
C PRO A 263 -19.47 5.65 5.94
N ARG A 264 -19.81 4.66 6.76
CA ARG A 264 -20.67 4.83 7.94
C ARG A 264 -19.96 5.65 9.03
N ARG A 265 -20.54 6.78 9.40
CA ARG A 265 -20.12 7.55 10.59
C ARG A 265 -20.99 7.16 11.78
N ASN A 266 -20.38 6.61 12.82
CA ASN A 266 -21.09 6.25 14.05
C ASN A 266 -21.46 7.51 14.84
N ALA A 267 -22.61 7.46 15.55
CA ALA A 267 -23.00 8.49 16.52
C ALA A 267 -22.26 8.32 17.86
N ALA A 268 -21.89 7.08 18.19
CA ALA A 268 -21.11 6.69 19.37
C ALA A 268 -20.16 5.55 18.98
N ASN A 269 -19.24 5.17 19.87
CA ASN A 269 -18.41 3.99 19.65
C ASN A 269 -19.29 2.74 19.49
N THR A 270 -18.88 1.83 18.60
CA THR A 270 -19.46 0.50 18.43
C THR A 270 -18.36 -0.56 18.57
N ILE A 271 -18.62 -1.62 19.31
CA ILE A 271 -17.66 -2.66 19.60
C ILE A 271 -18.15 -3.97 19.04
N LEU A 272 -17.33 -4.61 18.20
CA LEU A 272 -17.51 -5.97 17.75
C LEU A 272 -16.43 -6.85 18.36
N LEU A 273 -16.85 -7.88 19.09
CA LEU A 273 -15.97 -8.92 19.61
C LEU A 273 -16.10 -10.18 18.76
N ILE A 274 -14.98 -10.77 18.40
CA ILE A 274 -14.90 -12.03 17.65
C ILE A 274 -14.12 -13.03 18.48
N ASP A 275 -14.76 -14.17 18.79
CA ASP A 275 -14.17 -15.18 19.66
C ASP A 275 -13.07 -15.97 18.95
N LYS A 276 -11.93 -16.07 19.62
CA LYS A 276 -10.80 -16.94 19.26
C LYS A 276 -10.28 -17.61 20.53
N PRO A 277 -10.90 -18.73 20.96
CA PRO A 277 -10.54 -19.40 22.21
C PRO A 277 -9.06 -19.76 22.27
N GLY A 278 -8.44 -19.53 23.41
CA GLY A 278 -7.03 -19.83 23.65
C GLY A 278 -6.03 -18.87 22.96
N ALA A 279 -6.49 -17.81 22.32
CA ALA A 279 -5.59 -16.83 21.70
C ALA A 279 -4.69 -16.17 22.75
N ALA A 280 -3.38 -16.22 22.53
CA ALA A 280 -2.38 -15.57 23.39
C ALA A 280 -2.36 -14.05 23.23
N GLN A 281 -2.90 -13.54 22.11
CA GLN A 281 -3.00 -12.13 21.79
C GLN A 281 -4.41 -11.77 21.35
N SER A 282 -4.84 -10.56 21.69
CA SER A 282 -6.02 -9.92 21.09
C SER A 282 -5.58 -9.02 19.94
N VAL A 283 -6.19 -9.15 18.77
CA VAL A 283 -6.05 -8.21 17.67
C VAL A 283 -7.09 -7.13 17.80
N ILE A 284 -6.66 -5.88 17.83
CA ILE A 284 -7.49 -4.69 17.97
C ILE A 284 -7.41 -3.88 16.69
N ASN A 285 -8.56 -3.54 16.08
CA ASN A 285 -8.71 -2.54 15.04
C ASN A 285 -9.68 -1.47 15.52
N ILE A 286 -9.23 -0.21 15.57
CA ILE A 286 -10.03 0.95 15.95
C ILE A 286 -9.97 1.95 14.81
N GLY A 287 -11.11 2.47 14.36
CA GLY A 287 -11.06 3.45 13.30
C GLY A 287 -12.40 4.08 12.97
N ALA A 288 -12.40 4.82 11.87
CA ALA A 288 -13.53 5.55 11.33
C ALA A 288 -13.35 5.78 9.83
N PRO A 289 -14.39 6.29 9.12
CA PRO A 289 -14.20 6.78 7.76
C PRO A 289 -13.08 7.81 7.68
N GLY A 290 -12.19 7.60 6.71
CA GLY A 290 -11.10 8.51 6.38
C GLY A 290 -11.53 9.62 5.42
N VAL A 291 -10.57 10.16 4.69
CA VAL A 291 -10.76 11.22 3.70
C VAL A 291 -9.93 10.95 2.44
N SER A 292 -10.28 11.61 1.35
CA SER A 292 -9.49 11.55 0.11
C SER A 292 -8.14 12.23 0.28
N ARG A 293 -7.12 11.72 -0.41
CA ARG A 293 -5.81 12.39 -0.56
C ARG A 293 -5.92 13.79 -1.15
N LEU A 294 -7.00 14.09 -1.89
CA LEU A 294 -7.24 15.42 -2.46
C LEU A 294 -7.73 16.45 -1.43
N SER A 295 -7.95 16.05 -0.18
CA SER A 295 -8.30 16.97 0.91
C SER A 295 -7.23 18.03 1.11
N ALA A 296 -7.66 19.26 1.39
CA ALA A 296 -6.77 20.34 1.83
C ALA A 296 -6.01 19.97 3.11
N ASP A 297 -6.59 19.11 3.93
CA ASP A 297 -6.01 18.61 5.18
C ASP A 297 -5.00 17.46 4.99
N TYR A 298 -4.70 17.05 3.76
CA TYR A 298 -3.80 15.90 3.52
C TYR A 298 -2.46 16.04 4.23
N ALA A 299 -1.74 17.15 4.06
CA ALA A 299 -0.44 17.34 4.72
C ALA A 299 -0.52 17.40 6.26
N PRO A 300 -1.44 18.16 6.88
CA PRO A 300 -1.67 18.08 8.33
C PRO A 300 -2.02 16.68 8.83
N LEU A 301 -2.83 15.91 8.08
CA LEU A 301 -3.22 14.54 8.44
C LEU A 301 -2.05 13.58 8.38
N VAL A 302 -1.18 13.67 7.37
CA VAL A 302 0.03 12.85 7.29
C VAL A 302 0.95 13.14 8.47
N VAL A 303 1.22 14.42 8.78
CA VAL A 303 2.05 14.78 9.95
C VAL A 303 1.42 14.28 11.26
N MET A 304 0.13 14.51 11.45
CA MET A 304 -0.59 14.04 12.64
C MET A 304 -0.52 12.51 12.78
N ASN A 305 -0.74 11.76 11.70
CA ASN A 305 -0.67 10.31 11.69
C ASN A 305 0.74 9.78 12.01
N THR A 306 1.77 10.43 11.47
CA THR A 306 3.17 10.12 11.77
C THR A 306 3.47 10.26 13.26
N LEU A 307 2.95 11.29 13.91
CA LEU A 307 3.11 11.51 15.34
C LEU A 307 2.28 10.52 16.17
N LEU A 308 1.09 10.13 15.70
CA LEU A 308 0.21 9.23 16.42
C LEU A 308 0.70 7.79 16.40
N GLY A 309 0.92 7.20 15.21
CA GLY A 309 1.16 5.75 15.11
C GLY A 309 1.94 5.28 13.88
N GLU A 310 2.25 6.12 12.88
CA GLU A 310 2.94 5.66 11.67
C GLU A 310 4.45 5.49 11.90
N SER A 311 5.09 6.40 12.63
CA SER A 311 6.53 6.29 12.90
C SER A 311 6.81 5.36 14.08
N PHE A 312 8.01 4.76 14.10
CA PHE A 312 8.46 3.93 15.21
C PHE A 312 8.48 4.70 16.54
N SER A 313 8.87 5.97 16.52
CA SER A 313 8.89 6.87 17.68
C SER A 313 7.57 7.63 17.89
N SER A 314 6.47 7.13 17.33
CA SER A 314 5.13 7.69 17.51
C SER A 314 4.63 7.52 18.94
N ARG A 315 3.60 8.29 19.31
CA ARG A 315 3.02 8.26 20.66
C ARG A 315 2.51 6.87 21.03
N LEU A 316 1.78 6.20 20.12
CA LEU A 316 1.27 4.85 20.35
C LEU A 316 2.38 3.83 20.59
N ASN A 317 3.44 3.83 19.77
CA ASN A 317 4.56 2.91 19.96
C ASN A 317 5.35 3.23 21.25
N SER A 318 5.66 4.49 21.48
CA SER A 318 6.38 4.91 22.69
C SER A 318 5.63 4.52 23.98
N ASN A 319 4.30 4.62 23.97
CA ASN A 319 3.46 4.24 25.11
C ASN A 319 3.28 2.73 25.22
N LEU A 320 2.61 2.10 24.24
CA LEU A 320 2.17 0.71 24.38
C LEU A 320 3.30 -0.30 24.20
N ARG A 321 4.28 0.00 23.33
CA ARG A 321 5.42 -0.88 23.10
C ARG A 321 6.55 -0.64 24.08
N GLU A 322 7.13 0.58 24.08
CA GLU A 322 8.36 0.87 24.83
C GLU A 322 8.10 1.01 26.33
N THR A 323 7.07 1.77 26.73
CA THR A 323 6.80 2.04 28.16
C THR A 323 6.05 0.89 28.83
N LYS A 324 5.01 0.36 28.19
CA LYS A 324 4.10 -0.63 28.78
C LYS A 324 4.42 -2.08 28.44
N GLY A 325 5.10 -2.34 27.31
CA GLY A 325 5.35 -3.71 26.86
C GLY A 325 4.08 -4.51 26.53
N TYR A 326 3.00 -3.85 26.12
CA TYR A 326 1.71 -4.49 25.83
C TYR A 326 1.69 -5.16 24.47
N THR A 327 2.49 -4.67 23.55
CA THR A 327 2.56 -5.10 22.16
C THR A 327 3.98 -5.07 21.61
N TYR A 328 4.25 -5.85 20.56
CA TYR A 328 5.46 -5.73 19.75
C TYR A 328 5.43 -4.50 18.82
N GLY A 329 4.24 -4.02 18.47
CA GLY A 329 4.06 -2.82 17.65
C GLY A 329 2.59 -2.45 17.48
N ILE A 330 2.36 -1.16 17.38
CA ILE A 330 1.04 -0.57 17.11
C ILE A 330 1.20 0.52 16.05
N GLY A 331 0.27 0.57 15.11
CA GLY A 331 0.31 1.55 14.04
C GLY A 331 -1.01 2.26 13.84
N SER A 332 -0.94 3.45 13.20
CA SER A 332 -2.12 4.12 12.66
C SER A 332 -1.88 4.50 11.20
N GLN A 333 -2.94 4.46 10.39
CA GLN A 333 -2.87 4.78 8.96
C GLN A 333 -4.18 5.34 8.44
N PHE A 334 -4.08 6.10 7.35
CA PHE A 334 -5.19 6.44 6.48
C PHE A 334 -5.08 5.64 5.18
N ASP A 335 -6.16 5.03 4.75
CA ASP A 335 -6.24 4.38 3.44
C ASP A 335 -6.51 5.46 2.39
N TRP A 336 -5.41 5.98 1.80
CA TRP A 336 -5.48 6.99 0.75
C TRP A 336 -5.88 6.35 -0.57
N SER A 337 -7.16 6.47 -0.93
CA SER A 337 -7.73 5.93 -2.16
C SER A 337 -8.52 7.00 -2.91
N PRO A 338 -8.76 6.86 -4.23
CA PRO A 338 -9.60 7.79 -5.00
C PRO A 338 -11.00 7.95 -4.41
N VAL A 339 -11.59 6.87 -3.91
CA VAL A 339 -12.76 6.89 -3.02
C VAL A 339 -12.23 6.96 -1.59
N PRO A 340 -12.76 7.85 -0.72
CA PRO A 340 -12.28 7.93 0.65
C PRO A 340 -12.29 6.57 1.35
N GLY A 341 -11.14 6.15 1.83
CA GLY A 341 -10.93 4.92 2.59
C GLY A 341 -11.25 5.08 4.08
N ALA A 342 -10.56 4.35 4.93
CA ALA A 342 -10.71 4.42 6.38
C ALA A 342 -9.45 4.99 7.06
N PHE A 343 -9.63 5.56 8.23
CA PHE A 343 -8.58 5.70 9.24
C PHE A 343 -8.61 4.51 10.16
N ARG A 344 -7.46 3.94 10.49
CA ARG A 344 -7.34 2.76 11.34
C ARG A 344 -6.16 2.85 12.28
N ILE A 345 -6.35 2.42 13.53
CA ILE A 345 -5.31 2.05 14.49
C ILE A 345 -5.37 0.54 14.63
N GLY A 346 -4.24 -0.16 14.49
CA GLY A 346 -4.18 -1.62 14.56
C GLY A 346 -3.01 -2.14 15.41
N SER A 347 -3.27 -3.18 16.20
CA SER A 347 -2.24 -3.85 17.01
C SER A 347 -2.67 -5.27 17.40
N GLY A 348 -1.67 -6.16 17.58
CA GLY A 348 -1.80 -7.37 18.38
C GLY A 348 -1.22 -7.11 19.77
N VAL A 349 -2.06 -7.19 20.79
CA VAL A 349 -1.65 -6.99 22.19
C VAL A 349 -1.76 -8.29 22.97
N ARG A 350 -1.02 -8.43 24.08
CA ARG A 350 -1.22 -9.58 24.98
C ARG A 350 -2.66 -9.61 25.48
N THR A 351 -3.25 -10.80 25.59
CA THR A 351 -4.66 -10.98 25.98
C THR A 351 -4.97 -10.37 27.35
N ASP A 352 -4.05 -10.49 28.32
CA ASP A 352 -4.19 -10.00 29.69
C ASP A 352 -4.22 -8.47 29.83
N VAL A 353 -3.86 -7.73 28.79
CA VAL A 353 -3.79 -6.25 28.79
C VAL A 353 -4.67 -5.63 27.69
N THR A 354 -5.65 -6.36 27.19
CA THR A 354 -6.52 -5.90 26.10
C THR A 354 -7.31 -4.64 26.47
N ASP A 355 -7.95 -4.62 27.63
CA ASP A 355 -8.67 -3.45 28.16
C ASP A 355 -7.76 -2.27 28.45
N SER A 356 -6.64 -2.53 29.10
CA SER A 356 -5.61 -1.51 29.36
C SER A 356 -5.06 -0.90 28.08
N SER A 357 -4.88 -1.71 27.03
CA SER A 357 -4.45 -1.23 25.72
C SER A 357 -5.48 -0.29 25.08
N LEU A 358 -6.77 -0.58 25.21
CA LEU A 358 -7.84 0.32 24.73
C LEU A 358 -7.79 1.67 25.47
N ILE A 359 -7.61 1.67 26.79
CA ILE A 359 -7.48 2.89 27.59
C ILE A 359 -6.33 3.74 27.08
N GLU A 360 -5.16 3.13 26.89
CA GLU A 360 -3.96 3.82 26.44
C GLU A 360 -4.10 4.37 25.01
N ILE A 361 -4.69 3.59 24.08
CA ILE A 361 -4.95 4.05 22.70
C ILE A 361 -5.85 5.30 22.71
N PHE A 362 -6.97 5.25 23.41
CA PHE A 362 -7.88 6.39 23.48
C PHE A 362 -7.29 7.58 24.22
N ARG A 363 -6.39 7.35 25.20
CA ARG A 363 -5.63 8.41 25.86
C ARG A 363 -4.72 9.16 24.90
N GLU A 364 -3.98 8.46 24.03
CA GLU A 364 -3.11 9.09 23.03
C GLU A 364 -3.92 9.83 21.97
N VAL A 365 -5.02 9.26 21.48
CA VAL A 365 -5.95 9.93 20.56
C VAL A 365 -6.49 11.23 21.19
N LYS A 366 -6.97 11.15 22.43
CA LYS A 366 -7.52 12.31 23.15
C LYS A 366 -6.45 13.37 23.44
N SER A 367 -5.24 12.95 23.80
CA SER A 367 -4.11 13.86 24.04
C SER A 367 -3.80 14.72 22.80
N LEU A 368 -3.81 14.15 21.58
CA LEU A 368 -3.64 14.93 20.34
C LEU A 368 -4.79 15.90 20.07
N GLN A 369 -6.01 15.58 20.52
CA GLN A 369 -7.17 16.44 20.38
C GLN A 369 -7.17 17.61 21.40
N ASP A 370 -6.77 17.34 22.63
CA ASP A 370 -6.88 18.29 23.73
C ASP A 370 -5.66 19.20 23.83
N THR A 371 -4.46 18.68 23.53
CA THR A 371 -3.20 19.39 23.74
C THR A 371 -2.43 19.54 22.42
N ARG A 372 -1.88 20.71 22.19
CA ARG A 372 -0.98 20.95 21.05
C ARG A 372 0.33 20.18 21.25
N VAL A 373 0.85 19.62 20.17
CA VAL A 373 2.18 19.04 20.15
C VAL A 373 3.23 20.11 20.39
N ASP A 374 4.32 19.78 21.07
CA ASP A 374 5.43 20.71 21.26
C ASP A 374 6.24 20.90 19.97
N ALA A 375 7.11 21.91 19.99
CA ALA A 375 7.90 22.26 18.79
C ALA A 375 8.87 21.15 18.37
N THR A 376 9.43 20.40 19.31
CA THR A 376 10.37 19.30 19.05
C THR A 376 9.67 18.11 18.42
N GLU A 377 8.53 17.72 18.98
CA GLU A 377 7.70 16.64 18.43
C GLU A 377 7.21 16.97 17.02
N LEU A 378 6.70 18.19 16.82
CA LEU A 378 6.27 18.65 15.50
C LEU A 378 7.40 18.63 14.47
N ALA A 379 8.58 19.16 14.84
CA ALA A 379 9.75 19.18 13.97
C ALA A 379 10.17 17.76 13.57
N ARG A 380 10.18 16.82 14.52
CA ARG A 380 10.47 15.40 14.28
C ARG A 380 9.46 14.77 13.29
N GLY A 381 8.16 14.98 13.47
CA GLY A 381 7.14 14.44 12.59
C GLY A 381 7.25 14.97 11.16
N LYS A 382 7.48 16.28 11.02
CA LYS A 382 7.69 16.93 9.71
C LYS A 382 8.96 16.41 9.01
N ALA A 383 10.06 16.29 9.76
CA ALA A 383 11.32 15.77 9.23
C ALA A 383 11.17 14.30 8.80
N TYR A 384 10.49 13.46 9.59
CA TYR A 384 10.22 12.07 9.23
C TYR A 384 9.52 11.96 7.87
N VAL A 385 8.45 12.74 7.66
CA VAL A 385 7.72 12.75 6.39
C VAL A 385 8.55 13.31 5.24
N ALA A 386 9.15 14.47 5.42
CA ALA A 386 9.83 15.18 4.35
C ALA A 386 11.13 14.49 3.89
N LEU A 387 11.89 13.91 4.85
CA LEU A 387 13.16 13.25 4.55
C LEU A 387 13.00 11.80 4.07
N ALA A 388 11.81 11.19 4.22
CA ALA A 388 11.53 9.87 3.65
C ALA A 388 11.28 9.94 2.13
N VAL A 389 10.77 11.05 1.61
CA VAL A 389 10.37 11.19 0.19
C VAL A 389 11.49 10.86 -0.81
N PRO A 390 12.76 11.27 -0.64
CA PRO A 390 13.82 10.87 -1.57
C PRO A 390 13.97 9.35 -1.73
N GLY A 391 13.79 8.57 -0.65
CA GLY A 391 13.82 7.12 -0.68
C GLY A 391 12.77 6.49 -1.60
N ASP A 392 11.67 7.17 -1.86
CA ASP A 392 10.63 6.72 -2.79
C ASP A 392 11.03 6.80 -4.27
N PHE A 393 12.22 7.33 -4.57
CA PHE A 393 12.75 7.54 -5.92
C PHE A 393 14.09 6.86 -6.17
N GLU A 394 14.50 5.91 -5.31
CA GLU A 394 15.79 5.22 -5.42
C GLU A 394 15.79 4.14 -6.52
N THR A 395 14.68 3.47 -6.75
CA THR A 395 14.58 2.39 -7.74
C THR A 395 13.55 2.69 -8.82
N ASN A 396 13.73 2.07 -10.00
CA ASN A 396 12.78 2.19 -11.11
C ASN A 396 11.34 1.79 -10.68
N GLY A 397 11.23 0.74 -9.85
CA GLY A 397 9.94 0.28 -9.32
C GLY A 397 9.28 1.29 -8.38
N GLN A 398 10.04 1.95 -7.50
CA GLN A 398 9.54 3.00 -6.61
C GLN A 398 9.07 4.22 -7.41
N ILE A 399 9.88 4.69 -8.37
CA ILE A 399 9.50 5.81 -9.26
C ILE A 399 8.20 5.47 -10.01
N ALA A 400 8.10 4.27 -10.59
CA ALA A 400 6.88 3.81 -11.26
C ALA A 400 5.68 3.78 -10.30
N GLY A 401 5.89 3.30 -9.07
CA GLY A 401 4.87 3.29 -8.01
C GLY A 401 4.37 4.69 -7.65
N GLN A 402 5.27 5.68 -7.51
CA GLN A 402 4.90 7.08 -7.28
C GLN A 402 4.07 7.65 -8.43
N LEU A 403 4.47 7.38 -9.68
CA LEU A 403 3.72 7.82 -10.86
C LEU A 403 2.31 7.20 -10.90
N VAL A 404 2.19 5.91 -10.66
CA VAL A 404 0.90 5.20 -10.59
C VAL A 404 0.02 5.76 -9.47
N GLY A 405 0.61 5.94 -8.27
CA GLY A 405 -0.08 6.48 -7.10
C GLY A 405 -0.62 7.90 -7.33
N LEU A 406 0.16 8.77 -7.95
CA LEU A 406 -0.27 10.13 -8.28
C LEU A 406 -1.32 10.15 -9.40
N ASP A 407 -1.13 9.34 -10.43
CA ASP A 407 -2.05 9.26 -11.56
C ASP A 407 -3.46 8.79 -11.16
N ALA A 408 -3.56 7.93 -10.14
CA ALA A 408 -4.84 7.49 -9.58
C ALA A 408 -5.69 8.66 -9.04
N PHE A 409 -5.04 9.77 -8.64
CA PHE A 409 -5.68 11.00 -8.17
C PHE A 409 -5.67 12.13 -9.21
N GLY A 410 -5.15 11.89 -10.42
CA GLY A 410 -4.97 12.93 -11.44
C GLY A 410 -3.92 13.97 -11.07
N LEU A 411 -2.99 13.65 -10.19
CA LEU A 411 -1.96 14.56 -9.69
C LEU A 411 -0.68 14.49 -10.56
N PRO A 412 -0.04 15.62 -10.87
CA PRO A 412 1.26 15.64 -11.53
C PRO A 412 2.38 15.30 -10.54
N LEU A 413 3.56 14.92 -11.06
CA LEU A 413 4.73 14.62 -10.22
C LEU A 413 5.17 15.82 -9.36
N THR A 414 4.99 17.05 -9.87
CA THR A 414 5.27 18.29 -9.14
C THR A 414 4.53 18.43 -7.82
N SER A 415 3.37 17.73 -7.67
CA SER A 415 2.61 17.70 -6.43
C SER A 415 3.39 17.15 -5.23
N ILE A 416 4.49 16.42 -5.46
CA ILE A 416 5.40 15.94 -4.41
C ILE A 416 6.17 17.10 -3.79
N SER A 417 6.75 17.99 -4.60
CA SER A 417 7.45 19.17 -4.09
C SER A 417 6.50 20.11 -3.34
N GLU A 418 5.28 20.26 -3.86
CA GLU A 418 4.22 21.02 -3.19
C GLU A 418 3.82 20.37 -1.87
N PHE A 419 3.74 19.04 -1.83
CA PHE A 419 3.45 18.29 -0.60
C PHE A 419 4.52 18.52 0.47
N ILE A 420 5.82 18.41 0.11
CA ILE A 420 6.92 18.70 1.05
C ILE A 420 6.80 20.13 1.58
N THR A 421 6.51 21.09 0.72
CA THR A 421 6.31 22.49 1.12
C THR A 421 5.14 22.61 2.12
N ARG A 422 4.01 21.97 1.85
CA ARG A 422 2.85 21.95 2.75
C ARG A 422 3.15 21.24 4.07
N VAL A 423 3.88 20.12 4.06
CA VAL A 423 4.32 19.44 5.29
C VAL A 423 5.16 20.36 6.16
N ASN A 424 6.12 21.08 5.55
CA ASN A 424 6.96 22.03 6.28
C ASN A 424 6.19 23.23 6.84
N ALA A 425 5.06 23.59 6.24
CA ALA A 425 4.19 24.68 6.71
C ALA A 425 3.22 24.25 7.82
N VAL A 426 3.02 22.92 8.09
CA VAL A 426 2.11 22.43 9.12
C VAL A 426 2.48 22.99 10.50
N THR A 427 1.48 23.49 11.22
CA THR A 427 1.61 24.03 12.59
C THR A 427 1.06 23.06 13.64
N ALA A 428 1.42 23.26 14.90
CA ALA A 428 0.86 22.50 16.02
C ALA A 428 -0.68 22.71 16.15
N ALA A 429 -1.18 23.87 15.74
CA ALA A 429 -2.62 24.15 15.69
C ALA A 429 -3.31 23.33 14.59
N ASP A 430 -2.65 23.14 13.42
CA ASP A 430 -3.20 22.30 12.35
C ASP A 430 -3.27 20.83 12.76
N VAL A 431 -2.22 20.30 13.40
CA VAL A 431 -2.20 18.94 13.95
C VAL A 431 -3.37 18.73 14.91
N GLN A 432 -3.58 19.65 15.88
CA GLN A 432 -4.67 19.56 16.83
C GLN A 432 -6.05 19.66 16.14
N ARG A 433 -6.19 20.58 15.20
CA ARG A 433 -7.43 20.77 14.44
C ARG A 433 -7.84 19.50 13.69
N VAL A 434 -6.90 18.89 12.93
CA VAL A 434 -7.21 17.68 12.18
C VAL A 434 -7.41 16.48 13.12
N ALA A 435 -6.71 16.40 14.25
CA ALA A 435 -6.95 15.38 15.26
C ALA A 435 -8.39 15.46 15.81
N ARG A 436 -8.89 16.66 16.14
CA ARG A 436 -10.27 16.86 16.59
C ARG A 436 -11.31 16.52 15.52
N THR A 437 -11.01 16.82 14.27
CA THR A 437 -11.96 16.63 13.16
C THR A 437 -12.08 15.17 12.74
N TYR A 438 -10.94 14.45 12.67
CA TYR A 438 -10.87 13.16 12.00
C TYR A 438 -10.62 11.97 12.92
N LEU A 439 -9.93 12.13 14.05
CA LEU A 439 -9.68 11.02 14.96
C LEU A 439 -10.95 10.63 15.75
N PRO A 440 -11.29 9.34 15.82
CA PRO A 440 -12.55 8.88 16.39
C PRO A 440 -12.45 8.63 17.91
N ALA A 441 -12.39 9.67 18.74
CA ALA A 441 -12.30 9.52 20.20
C ALA A 441 -13.55 8.88 20.84
N ASN A 442 -14.73 9.15 20.27
CA ASN A 442 -16.02 8.71 20.83
C ASN A 442 -17.02 8.21 19.77
N ARG A 443 -16.55 7.99 18.54
CA ARG A 443 -17.35 7.55 17.39
C ARG A 443 -16.64 6.48 16.60
N ALA A 444 -15.78 5.70 17.27
CA ALA A 444 -14.99 4.65 16.67
C ALA A 444 -15.82 3.40 16.32
N THR A 445 -15.43 2.76 15.24
CA THR A 445 -15.67 1.34 15.03
C THR A 445 -14.51 0.60 15.67
N ILE A 446 -14.80 -0.29 16.63
CA ILE A 446 -13.82 -1.08 17.38
C ILE A 446 -14.08 -2.55 17.08
N VAL A 447 -13.08 -3.23 16.55
CA VAL A 447 -13.14 -4.69 16.32
C VAL A 447 -12.02 -5.34 17.12
N ILE A 448 -12.37 -6.35 17.90
CA ILE A 448 -11.42 -7.10 18.73
C ILE A 448 -11.60 -8.58 18.47
N VAL A 449 -10.52 -9.25 18.09
CA VAL A 449 -10.47 -10.71 17.93
C VAL A 449 -9.57 -11.28 19.01
N GLY A 450 -10.10 -12.13 19.90
CA GLY A 450 -9.34 -12.68 21.02
C GLY A 450 -10.10 -13.73 21.81
N ASP A 451 -9.52 -14.22 22.90
CA ASP A 451 -10.14 -15.15 23.82
C ASP A 451 -11.20 -14.44 24.69
N LEU A 452 -12.47 -14.48 24.23
CA LEU A 452 -13.56 -13.74 24.89
C LEU A 452 -13.80 -14.18 26.31
N ALA A 453 -13.48 -15.41 26.68
CA ALA A 453 -13.59 -15.87 28.08
C ALA A 453 -12.69 -15.05 29.02
N LYS A 454 -11.59 -14.51 28.50
CA LYS A 454 -10.62 -13.72 29.28
C LYS A 454 -10.84 -12.21 29.18
N ILE A 455 -11.26 -11.70 27.99
CA ILE A 455 -11.22 -10.25 27.73
C ILE A 455 -12.58 -9.56 27.86
N ARG A 456 -13.71 -10.30 27.71
CA ARG A 456 -15.06 -9.72 27.67
C ARG A 456 -15.38 -8.83 28.87
N ALA A 457 -15.10 -9.31 30.07
CA ALA A 457 -15.44 -8.61 31.31
C ALA A 457 -14.66 -7.26 31.43
N GLY A 458 -13.37 -7.28 31.13
CA GLY A 458 -12.53 -6.07 31.13
C GLY A 458 -12.99 -5.04 30.11
N ILE A 459 -13.30 -5.47 28.87
CA ILE A 459 -13.80 -4.58 27.80
C ILE A 459 -15.16 -3.97 28.18
N ALA A 460 -16.10 -4.79 28.72
CA ALA A 460 -17.40 -4.32 29.14
C ALA A 460 -17.35 -3.28 30.27
N ALA A 461 -16.40 -3.46 31.21
CA ALA A 461 -16.18 -2.53 32.32
C ALA A 461 -15.73 -1.13 31.86
N LEU A 462 -15.12 -1.00 30.68
CA LEU A 462 -14.71 0.28 30.11
C LEU A 462 -15.87 1.16 29.68
N LYS A 463 -17.06 0.59 29.44
CA LYS A 463 -18.29 1.31 29.03
C LYS A 463 -18.08 2.22 27.79
N LEU A 464 -17.22 1.78 26.86
CA LEU A 464 -16.89 2.57 25.66
C LEU A 464 -18.05 2.67 24.67
N GLY A 465 -18.97 1.69 24.64
CA GLY A 465 -20.12 1.66 23.74
C GLY A 465 -20.83 0.30 23.75
N PRO A 466 -21.89 0.10 22.92
CA PRO A 466 -22.57 -1.17 22.77
C PRO A 466 -21.61 -2.22 22.20
N ILE A 467 -21.73 -3.45 22.73
CA ILE A 467 -20.96 -4.61 22.35
C ILE A 467 -21.85 -5.58 21.56
N THR A 468 -21.35 -6.02 20.41
CA THR A 468 -21.92 -7.13 19.62
C THR A 468 -20.87 -8.24 19.55
N GLU A 469 -21.30 -9.49 19.54
CA GLU A 469 -20.41 -10.64 19.43
C GLU A 469 -20.73 -11.45 18.18
N LEU A 470 -19.68 -11.90 17.47
CA LEU A 470 -19.78 -12.81 16.35
C LEU A 470 -18.75 -13.94 16.51
N ASP A 471 -19.04 -15.09 15.91
CA ASP A 471 -18.04 -16.12 15.71
C ASP A 471 -17.23 -15.88 14.43
N ALA A 472 -16.05 -16.50 14.33
CA ALA A 472 -15.17 -16.35 13.17
C ALA A 472 -15.81 -16.85 11.86
N ALA A 473 -16.73 -17.82 11.93
CA ALA A 473 -17.41 -18.35 10.76
C ALA A 473 -18.44 -17.36 10.20
N ALA A 474 -19.06 -16.55 11.06
CA ALA A 474 -19.98 -15.50 10.63
C ALA A 474 -19.28 -14.37 9.86
N VAL A 475 -18.04 -14.08 10.20
CA VAL A 475 -17.23 -13.01 9.54
C VAL A 475 -16.73 -13.45 8.15
N THR A 476 -16.57 -14.73 7.90
CA THR A 476 -15.97 -15.27 6.66
C THR A 476 -16.99 -15.92 5.71
N LYS A 477 -18.28 -15.73 5.98
CA LYS A 477 -19.36 -16.11 5.05
C LYS A 477 -19.45 -15.13 3.92
#